data_8244505a6881b3b8a0d562760644fa92
#
_entry.id   8244505a6881b3b8a0d562760644fa92
#
_cell.length_a   1.000
_cell.length_b   1.000
_cell.length_c   1.000
_cell.angle_alpha   90.00
_cell.angle_beta   90.00
_cell.angle_gamma   90.00
#
_symmetry.space_group_name_H-M   'P 1'
#
loop_
_entity.id
_entity.type
_entity.pdbx_description
1 polymer ?
#
loop_
_entity_poly.entity_id
_entity_poly.type
_entity_poly.pdbx_seq_one_letter_code
_entity_poly.pdbx_strand_id
1 'polypeptide(L)'
;MLRFLGYLFIFSLWLLQSMEIFAASKDKNPILIICSYNPAAHQTSVTISDYMEEYNKLGGKRDIIIENMNCKSFSESPLWSDMMTQILSKYKGENHPAQIVLLGQEAWAAYLSQRDSMQVKVPVICSLVSSNVVILPKDTMEHLDSWMPESVDIFDDHLNIPELKSGFINRYNIEDNIRMIQAFYPKTEHIAFISDNTYGGVTMQALMRKEMEKFPDLDLILMDGRRHTIYTIVEELRNLPENTVIMVGTWRVDMNEGYFMRNATYAMMEATPAIPTFTPSSVSLGYWAIGGVLPDYRKVGGEMAMESIWIIRRITG
;
A
#
# COMPACT_ATOMS: atom_id res chain seq x y z
N MET A 1 54.10 39.16 -25.33
CA MET A 1 53.87 37.75 -25.42
C MET A 1 53.72 37.05 -24.04
N LEU A 2 54.69 37.29 -23.11
CA LEU A 2 54.64 36.65 -21.77
C LEU A 2 53.40 37.03 -20.93
N ARG A 3 52.89 38.26 -21.00
CA ARG A 3 51.72 38.72 -20.26
C ARG A 3 50.40 38.06 -20.73
N PHE A 4 50.30 37.73 -22.01
CA PHE A 4 49.14 37.09 -22.61
C PHE A 4 49.04 35.61 -22.20
N LEU A 5 50.16 34.91 -22.09
CA LEU A 5 50.21 33.53 -21.58
C LEU A 5 49.82 33.45 -20.11
N GLY A 6 50.17 34.46 -19.29
CA GLY A 6 49.79 34.52 -17.88
C GLY A 6 48.26 34.62 -17.68
N TYR A 7 47.57 35.41 -18.49
CA TYR A 7 46.12 35.56 -18.43
C TYR A 7 45.40 34.31 -18.93
N LEU A 8 45.94 33.62 -19.94
CA LEU A 8 45.39 32.35 -20.41
C LEU A 8 45.50 31.25 -19.34
N PHE A 9 46.61 31.20 -18.61
CA PHE A 9 46.83 30.23 -17.53
C PHE A 9 45.93 30.50 -16.33
N ILE A 10 45.71 31.75 -15.93
CA ILE A 10 44.80 32.13 -14.85
C ILE A 10 43.34 31.81 -15.25
N PHE A 11 42.98 32.06 -16.51
CA PHE A 11 41.62 31.74 -17.00
C PHE A 11 41.38 30.26 -17.09
N SER A 12 42.36 29.43 -17.45
CA SER A 12 42.25 27.97 -17.45
C SER A 12 42.19 27.40 -16.04
N LEU A 13 42.93 27.96 -15.07
CA LEU A 13 42.79 27.59 -13.65
C LEU A 13 41.41 27.95 -13.09
N TRP A 14 40.85 29.07 -13.49
CA TRP A 14 39.52 29.52 -13.08
C TRP A 14 38.43 28.65 -13.69
N LEU A 15 38.57 28.21 -14.93
CA LEU A 15 37.70 27.26 -15.60
C LEU A 15 37.77 25.84 -14.94
N LEU A 16 38.96 25.40 -14.54
CA LEU A 16 39.13 24.12 -13.83
C LEU A 16 38.52 24.18 -12.43
N GLN A 17 38.68 25.27 -11.69
CA GLN A 17 38.01 25.46 -10.40
C GLN A 17 36.49 25.58 -10.53
N SER A 18 35.98 26.21 -11.60
CA SER A 18 34.53 26.26 -11.84
C SER A 18 33.94 24.91 -12.27
N MET A 19 34.73 24.05 -12.91
CA MET A 19 34.29 22.66 -13.21
C MET A 19 34.26 21.76 -11.96
N GLU A 20 35.13 21.96 -10.98
CA GLU A 20 35.05 21.25 -9.70
C GLU A 20 33.87 21.71 -8.83
N ILE A 21 33.43 22.96 -8.95
CA ILE A 21 32.25 23.47 -8.25
C ILE A 21 30.94 22.90 -8.85
N PHE A 22 30.96 22.48 -10.13
CA PHE A 22 29.83 21.82 -10.77
C PHE A 22 29.78 20.28 -10.56
N ALA A 23 30.86 19.68 -10.12
CA ALA A 23 30.85 18.34 -9.54
C ALA A 23 30.48 18.43 -8.05
N ALA A 24 29.33 19.02 -7.75
CA ALA A 24 28.70 18.83 -6.45
C ALA A 24 28.64 17.31 -6.24
N SER A 25 29.32 16.83 -5.21
CA SER A 25 29.35 15.43 -4.80
C SER A 25 27.90 14.94 -4.78
N LYS A 26 27.50 14.23 -5.85
CA LYS A 26 26.23 13.60 -5.93
C LYS A 26 26.26 12.55 -4.84
N ASP A 27 25.46 12.71 -3.82
CA ASP A 27 25.36 11.72 -2.74
C ASP A 27 25.18 10.35 -3.38
N LYS A 28 26.17 9.48 -3.25
CA LYS A 28 26.31 8.26 -4.07
C LYS A 28 25.11 7.32 -4.00
N ASN A 29 24.42 7.28 -2.86
CA ASN A 29 23.40 6.29 -2.59
C ASN A 29 22.01 6.84 -2.93
N PRO A 30 21.25 6.19 -3.83
CA PRO A 30 19.94 6.67 -4.27
C PRO A 30 18.88 6.47 -3.20
N ILE A 31 17.72 7.12 -3.38
CA ILE A 31 16.47 6.73 -2.76
C ILE A 31 15.80 5.69 -3.66
N LEU A 32 15.45 4.54 -3.13
CA LEU A 32 14.79 3.46 -3.85
C LEU A 32 13.30 3.46 -3.51
N ILE A 33 12.46 3.79 -4.49
CA ILE A 33 11.00 3.69 -4.39
C ILE A 33 10.59 2.34 -4.99
N ILE A 34 9.90 1.50 -4.22
CA ILE A 34 9.37 0.22 -4.67
C ILE A 34 7.84 0.30 -4.65
N CYS A 35 7.22 0.16 -5.81
CA CYS A 35 5.77 0.26 -5.99
C CYS A 35 5.14 -1.12 -6.10
N SER A 36 3.99 -1.32 -5.44
CA SER A 36 3.15 -2.50 -5.67
C SER A 36 2.61 -2.57 -7.08
N TYR A 37 2.17 -1.42 -7.61
CA TYR A 37 1.51 -1.30 -8.90
C TYR A 37 2.31 -0.44 -9.86
N ASN A 38 1.91 -0.51 -11.15
CA ASN A 38 2.51 0.32 -12.19
C ASN A 38 2.59 1.80 -11.74
N PRO A 39 3.78 2.43 -11.80
CA PRO A 39 3.96 3.85 -11.45
C PRO A 39 3.07 4.81 -12.24
N ALA A 40 2.58 4.41 -13.43
CA ALA A 40 1.63 5.18 -14.23
C ALA A 40 0.18 5.07 -13.74
N ALA A 41 -0.14 4.16 -12.81
CA ALA A 41 -1.46 4.11 -12.19
C ALA A 41 -1.74 5.41 -11.44
N HIS A 42 -2.95 5.97 -11.60
CA HIS A 42 -3.27 7.34 -11.18
C HIS A 42 -2.81 7.70 -9.76
N GLN A 43 -3.18 6.91 -8.77
CA GLN A 43 -2.84 7.20 -7.37
C GLN A 43 -1.33 7.11 -7.10
N THR A 44 -0.67 6.10 -7.65
CA THR A 44 0.78 5.90 -7.54
C THR A 44 1.52 7.04 -8.23
N SER A 45 1.11 7.39 -9.44
CA SER A 45 1.69 8.48 -10.23
C SER A 45 1.60 9.83 -9.51
N VAL A 46 0.42 10.17 -8.97
CA VAL A 46 0.22 11.42 -8.21
C VAL A 46 1.13 11.43 -6.98
N THR A 47 1.19 10.35 -6.21
CA THR A 47 2.02 10.28 -5.01
C THR A 47 3.51 10.42 -5.33
N ILE A 48 3.99 9.76 -6.39
CA ILE A 48 5.39 9.86 -6.84
C ILE A 48 5.70 11.27 -7.33
N SER A 49 4.81 11.86 -8.14
CA SER A 49 5.00 13.22 -8.68
C SER A 49 5.06 14.26 -7.57
N ASP A 50 4.14 14.23 -6.63
CA ASP A 50 4.12 15.11 -5.46
C ASP A 50 5.40 14.93 -4.60
N TYR A 51 5.84 13.67 -4.43
CA TYR A 51 7.08 13.36 -3.72
C TYR A 51 8.30 13.97 -4.42
N MET A 52 8.45 13.75 -5.72
CA MET A 52 9.59 14.23 -6.49
C MET A 52 9.64 15.77 -6.54
N GLU A 53 8.48 16.40 -6.72
CA GLU A 53 8.38 17.87 -6.75
C GLU A 53 8.81 18.46 -5.41
N GLU A 54 8.30 17.96 -4.30
CA GLU A 54 8.64 18.49 -2.98
C GLU A 54 10.08 18.15 -2.59
N TYR A 55 10.56 16.93 -2.90
CA TYR A 55 11.95 16.54 -2.68
C TYR A 55 12.93 17.50 -3.35
N ASN A 56 12.66 17.89 -4.60
CA ASN A 56 13.45 18.85 -5.34
C ASN A 56 13.38 20.27 -4.74
N LYS A 57 12.18 20.73 -4.35
CA LYS A 57 11.98 22.04 -3.69
C LYS A 57 12.77 22.15 -2.39
N LEU A 58 12.86 21.06 -1.63
CA LEU A 58 13.59 20.98 -0.36
C LEU A 58 15.12 20.81 -0.55
N GLY A 59 15.59 20.80 -1.79
CA GLY A 59 17.01 20.69 -2.13
C GLY A 59 17.55 19.27 -2.02
N GLY A 60 16.73 18.27 -2.24
CA GLY A 60 17.14 16.86 -2.33
C GLY A 60 18.16 16.66 -3.46
N LYS A 61 19.26 15.96 -3.18
CA LYS A 61 20.39 15.81 -4.11
C LYS A 61 20.60 14.37 -4.58
N ARG A 62 19.92 13.40 -3.97
CA ARG A 62 20.06 11.97 -4.31
C ARG A 62 19.23 11.63 -5.52
N ASP A 63 19.73 10.70 -6.33
CA ASP A 63 18.93 10.11 -7.38
C ASP A 63 17.76 9.33 -6.78
N ILE A 64 16.62 9.33 -7.48
CA ILE A 64 15.45 8.55 -7.13
C ILE A 64 15.32 7.44 -8.17
N ILE A 65 15.34 6.20 -7.72
CA ILE A 65 15.15 5.01 -8.56
C ILE A 65 13.78 4.43 -8.22
N ILE A 66 12.99 4.13 -9.23
CA ILE A 66 11.66 3.56 -9.09
C ILE A 66 11.65 2.14 -9.64
N GLU A 67 11.35 1.17 -8.77
CA GLU A 67 11.13 -0.23 -9.12
C GLU A 67 9.64 -0.56 -8.98
N ASN A 68 9.16 -1.45 -9.84
CA ASN A 68 7.76 -1.84 -9.88
C ASN A 68 7.61 -3.35 -9.74
N MET A 69 6.83 -3.79 -8.77
CA MET A 69 6.49 -5.20 -8.60
C MET A 69 5.37 -5.65 -9.54
N ASN A 70 4.58 -4.70 -10.06
CA ASN A 70 3.46 -4.95 -10.98
C ASN A 70 2.49 -6.03 -10.46
N CYS A 71 2.19 -6.00 -9.16
CA CYS A 71 1.26 -6.93 -8.52
C CYS A 71 -0.15 -6.77 -9.08
N LYS A 72 -0.90 -7.87 -9.20
CA LYS A 72 -2.26 -7.86 -9.75
C LYS A 72 -3.27 -8.46 -8.77
N SER A 73 -3.19 -9.77 -8.55
CA SER A 73 -4.10 -10.52 -7.70
C SER A 73 -3.36 -11.15 -6.52
N PHE A 74 -4.09 -11.56 -5.50
CA PHE A 74 -3.51 -12.27 -4.35
C PHE A 74 -2.98 -13.65 -4.74
N SER A 75 -3.46 -14.24 -5.83
CA SER A 75 -2.96 -15.50 -6.36
C SER A 75 -1.47 -15.46 -6.71
N GLU A 76 -0.91 -14.25 -7.00
CA GLU A 76 0.51 -14.04 -7.28
C GLU A 76 1.36 -13.89 -6.00
N SER A 77 0.76 -13.84 -4.82
CA SER A 77 1.47 -13.54 -3.56
C SER A 77 2.67 -14.44 -3.27
N PRO A 78 2.71 -15.72 -3.67
CA PRO A 78 3.92 -16.56 -3.52
C PRO A 78 5.14 -16.03 -4.28
N LEU A 79 4.92 -15.26 -5.36
CA LEU A 79 5.99 -14.70 -6.17
C LEU A 79 6.53 -13.36 -5.63
N TRP A 80 5.76 -12.66 -4.81
CA TRP A 80 6.12 -11.31 -4.36
C TRP A 80 7.38 -11.27 -3.51
N SER A 81 7.59 -12.30 -2.72
CA SER A 81 8.81 -12.47 -1.91
C SER A 81 10.06 -12.56 -2.78
N ASP A 82 10.00 -13.38 -3.83
CA ASP A 82 11.10 -13.54 -4.79
C ASP A 82 11.35 -12.26 -5.59
N MET A 83 10.27 -11.58 -6.01
CA MET A 83 10.37 -10.30 -6.72
C MET A 83 11.05 -9.24 -5.84
N MET A 84 10.67 -9.11 -4.57
CA MET A 84 11.31 -8.21 -3.63
C MET A 84 12.79 -8.56 -3.46
N THR A 85 13.14 -9.84 -3.31
CA THR A 85 14.53 -10.31 -3.24
C THR A 85 15.32 -9.93 -4.47
N GLN A 86 14.75 -10.13 -5.66
CA GLN A 86 15.40 -9.77 -6.94
C GLN A 86 15.64 -8.27 -7.03
N ILE A 87 14.64 -7.44 -6.68
CA ILE A 87 14.79 -5.98 -6.64
C ILE A 87 15.91 -5.59 -5.68
N LEU A 88 15.85 -6.01 -4.43
CA LEU A 88 16.84 -5.64 -3.42
C LEU A 88 18.24 -6.18 -3.73
N SER A 89 18.36 -7.29 -4.46
CA SER A 89 19.65 -7.85 -4.86
C SER A 89 20.45 -6.97 -5.80
N LYS A 90 19.78 -6.12 -6.58
CA LYS A 90 20.43 -5.13 -7.48
C LYS A 90 21.16 -4.03 -6.69
N TYR A 91 20.75 -3.79 -5.44
CA TYR A 91 21.16 -2.67 -4.60
C TYR A 91 21.96 -3.16 -3.39
N LYS A 92 23.01 -3.94 -3.64
CA LYS A 92 23.92 -4.47 -2.60
C LYS A 92 25.29 -3.78 -2.65
N GLY A 93 26.04 -3.88 -1.56
CA GLY A 93 27.40 -3.36 -1.45
C GLY A 93 27.44 -1.84 -1.59
N GLU A 94 28.28 -1.31 -2.49
CA GLU A 94 28.43 0.14 -2.71
C GLU A 94 27.20 0.80 -3.33
N ASN A 95 26.31 0.02 -3.94
CA ASN A 95 25.09 0.48 -4.59
C ASN A 95 23.86 0.44 -3.67
N HIS A 96 24.05 0.21 -2.36
CA HIS A 96 22.91 0.18 -1.44
C HIS A 96 22.17 1.51 -1.43
N PRO A 97 20.83 1.54 -1.31
CA PRO A 97 20.10 2.80 -1.24
C PRO A 97 20.37 3.50 0.10
N ALA A 98 20.27 4.81 0.11
CA ALA A 98 20.26 5.58 1.36
C ALA A 98 18.97 5.38 2.14
N GLN A 99 17.88 5.09 1.43
CA GLN A 99 16.55 4.90 1.98
C GLN A 99 15.69 4.09 1.01
N ILE A 100 14.75 3.31 1.55
CA ILE A 100 13.71 2.64 0.79
C ILE A 100 12.37 3.31 1.08
N VAL A 101 11.59 3.58 0.03
CA VAL A 101 10.21 4.05 0.10
C VAL A 101 9.31 2.97 -0.50
N LEU A 102 8.42 2.41 0.31
CA LEU A 102 7.48 1.37 -0.12
C LEU A 102 6.12 1.99 -0.39
N LEU A 103 5.62 1.85 -1.61
CA LEU A 103 4.32 2.37 -2.03
C LEU A 103 3.35 1.23 -2.36
N GLY A 104 2.37 1.04 -1.48
CA GLY A 104 1.32 0.05 -1.63
C GLY A 104 1.52 -1.18 -0.75
N GLN A 105 0.42 -1.87 -0.53
CA GLN A 105 0.32 -2.94 0.47
C GLN A 105 1.12 -4.19 0.10
N GLU A 106 1.19 -4.54 -1.18
CA GLU A 106 1.90 -5.73 -1.67
C GLU A 106 3.42 -5.58 -1.53
N ALA A 107 3.96 -4.39 -1.88
CA ALA A 107 5.38 -4.09 -1.67
C ALA A 107 5.73 -4.12 -0.17
N TRP A 108 4.85 -3.60 0.66
CA TRP A 108 4.99 -3.64 2.10
C TRP A 108 4.94 -5.09 2.63
N ALA A 109 3.97 -5.90 2.21
CA ALA A 109 3.84 -7.30 2.61
C ALA A 109 5.05 -8.13 2.19
N ALA A 110 5.52 -7.97 0.95
CA ALA A 110 6.71 -8.65 0.44
C ALA A 110 7.97 -8.25 1.23
N TYR A 111 8.11 -6.97 1.56
CA TYR A 111 9.21 -6.49 2.40
C TYR A 111 9.18 -7.12 3.79
N LEU A 112 8.02 -7.13 4.46
CA LEU A 112 7.86 -7.75 5.79
C LEU A 112 8.20 -9.23 5.80
N SER A 113 7.81 -9.95 4.75
CA SER A 113 8.05 -11.40 4.62
C SER A 113 9.53 -11.76 4.50
N GLN A 114 10.37 -10.81 4.06
CA GLN A 114 11.81 -11.01 3.85
C GLN A 114 12.71 -10.35 4.86
N ARG A 115 12.15 -9.58 5.74
CA ARG A 115 12.84 -8.74 6.72
C ARG A 115 13.99 -9.44 7.44
N ASP A 116 13.79 -10.70 7.84
CA ASP A 116 14.78 -11.47 8.61
C ASP A 116 15.96 -11.95 7.74
N SER A 117 15.79 -12.02 6.43
CA SER A 117 16.79 -12.46 5.46
C SER A 117 17.54 -11.31 4.78
N MET A 118 17.12 -10.06 5.02
CA MET A 118 17.71 -8.90 4.35
C MET A 118 19.09 -8.54 4.89
N GLN A 119 20.05 -8.45 3.97
CA GLN A 119 21.43 -8.06 4.26
C GLN A 119 21.61 -6.52 4.39
N VAL A 120 20.68 -5.74 3.84
CA VAL A 120 20.77 -4.27 3.82
C VAL A 120 19.70 -3.70 4.73
N LYS A 121 20.16 -3.13 5.87
CA LYS A 121 19.27 -2.45 6.83
C LYS A 121 19.40 -0.96 6.63
N VAL A 122 18.51 -0.40 5.82
CA VAL A 122 18.41 1.03 5.57
C VAL A 122 17.07 1.56 6.08
N PRO A 123 16.95 2.87 6.33
CA PRO A 123 15.67 3.47 6.72
C PRO A 123 14.58 3.19 5.70
N VAL A 124 13.40 2.87 6.19
CA VAL A 124 12.21 2.61 5.37
C VAL A 124 11.13 3.62 5.69
N ILE A 125 10.49 4.13 4.66
CA ILE A 125 9.21 4.85 4.73
C ILE A 125 8.18 4.00 3.97
N CYS A 126 6.96 3.88 4.51
CA CYS A 126 5.86 3.23 3.79
C CYS A 126 4.69 4.18 3.59
N SER A 127 3.93 3.97 2.51
CA SER A 127 2.71 4.71 2.23
C SER A 127 1.74 3.89 1.38
N LEU A 128 0.48 4.31 1.37
CA LEU A 128 -0.63 3.57 0.74
C LEU A 128 -0.78 2.15 1.31
N VAL A 129 -0.53 2.02 2.60
CA VAL A 129 -0.60 0.76 3.35
C VAL A 129 -1.63 0.84 4.48
N SER A 130 -2.11 -0.31 4.93
CA SER A 130 -2.97 -0.42 6.11
C SER A 130 -2.14 -0.66 7.38
N SER A 131 -2.65 -0.22 8.54
CA SER A 131 -2.10 -0.58 9.85
C SER A 131 -2.21 -2.08 10.13
N ASN A 132 -3.22 -2.72 9.56
CA ASN A 132 -3.41 -4.16 9.67
C ASN A 132 -2.85 -4.85 8.43
N VAL A 133 -2.05 -5.86 8.66
CA VAL A 133 -1.36 -6.65 7.65
C VAL A 133 -1.63 -8.13 7.85
N VAL A 134 -1.37 -8.89 6.81
CA VAL A 134 -1.28 -10.34 6.83
C VAL A 134 0.15 -10.70 6.45
N ILE A 135 0.82 -11.48 7.28
CA ILE A 135 2.18 -11.93 6.98
C ILE A 135 2.09 -13.05 5.95
N LEU A 136 2.74 -12.86 4.81
CA LEU A 136 2.76 -13.86 3.76
C LEU A 136 3.52 -15.10 4.24
N PRO A 137 3.04 -16.28 3.90
CA PRO A 137 3.74 -17.53 4.25
C PRO A 137 5.06 -17.62 3.51
N LYS A 138 6.05 -18.30 4.12
CA LYS A 138 7.38 -18.50 3.51
C LYS A 138 7.39 -19.54 2.41
N ASP A 139 6.44 -20.47 2.48
CA ASP A 139 6.32 -21.57 1.52
C ASP A 139 5.18 -21.31 0.54
N THR A 140 5.29 -21.87 -0.66
CA THR A 140 4.21 -21.88 -1.64
C THR A 140 2.98 -22.54 -1.05
N MET A 141 1.91 -21.78 -0.84
CA MET A 141 0.67 -22.33 -0.33
C MET A 141 -0.16 -22.91 -1.49
N GLU A 142 -0.47 -24.18 -1.38
CA GLU A 142 -1.61 -24.75 -2.08
C GLU A 142 -2.88 -24.18 -1.42
N HIS A 143 -3.89 -23.79 -2.19
CA HIS A 143 -5.18 -23.31 -1.70
C HIS A 143 -5.19 -21.90 -1.05
N LEU A 144 -4.60 -20.91 -1.71
CA LEU A 144 -4.69 -19.49 -1.30
C LEU A 144 -6.13 -18.96 -1.24
N ASP A 145 -7.04 -19.57 -1.98
CA ASP A 145 -8.47 -19.26 -2.01
C ASP A 145 -9.18 -19.53 -0.67
N SER A 146 -8.72 -20.54 0.05
CA SER A 146 -9.28 -20.96 1.35
C SER A 146 -8.41 -20.53 2.55
N TRP A 147 -7.28 -19.88 2.31
CA TRP A 147 -6.42 -19.43 3.39
C TRP A 147 -7.07 -18.32 4.22
N MET A 148 -7.11 -18.52 5.53
CA MET A 148 -7.74 -17.64 6.51
C MET A 148 -6.68 -17.06 7.48
N PRO A 149 -5.87 -16.10 7.02
CA PRO A 149 -4.81 -15.54 7.85
C PRO A 149 -5.32 -14.73 9.03
N GLU A 150 -4.47 -14.56 10.03
CA GLU A 150 -4.71 -13.62 11.11
C GLU A 150 -4.36 -12.18 10.70
N SER A 151 -5.12 -11.23 11.24
CA SER A 151 -4.84 -9.81 11.12
C SER A 151 -3.84 -9.38 12.18
N VAL A 152 -2.71 -8.83 11.75
CA VAL A 152 -1.65 -8.32 12.64
C VAL A 152 -1.59 -6.81 12.53
N ASP A 153 -1.58 -6.08 13.66
CA ASP A 153 -1.31 -4.65 13.66
C ASP A 153 0.21 -4.41 13.55
N ILE A 154 0.63 -3.58 12.59
CA ILE A 154 2.05 -3.27 12.39
C ILE A 154 2.70 -2.51 13.56
N PHE A 155 1.89 -1.93 14.43
CA PHE A 155 2.33 -1.28 15.67
C PHE A 155 2.40 -2.26 16.86
N ASP A 156 2.08 -3.53 16.65
CA ASP A 156 2.26 -4.56 17.68
C ASP A 156 3.76 -4.75 17.97
N ASP A 157 4.13 -4.72 19.24
CA ASP A 157 5.52 -4.83 19.71
C ASP A 157 6.21 -6.13 19.23
N HIS A 158 5.43 -7.18 18.95
CA HIS A 158 5.94 -8.44 18.43
C HIS A 158 6.52 -8.34 17.01
N LEU A 159 6.05 -7.40 16.20
CA LEU A 159 6.58 -7.21 14.84
C LEU A 159 7.93 -6.51 14.83
N ASN A 160 8.19 -5.61 15.74
CA ASN A 160 9.42 -4.82 15.89
C ASN A 160 10.17 -4.56 14.56
N ILE A 161 9.81 -3.49 13.86
CA ILE A 161 10.38 -3.14 12.54
C ILE A 161 11.33 -1.95 12.71
N PRO A 162 12.59 -2.15 13.13
CA PRO A 162 13.49 -1.05 13.47
C PRO A 162 13.89 -0.22 12.25
N GLU A 163 13.78 -0.75 11.05
CA GLU A 163 14.06 -0.04 9.79
C GLU A 163 12.95 0.95 9.43
N LEU A 164 11.71 0.72 9.85
CA LEU A 164 10.59 1.64 9.60
C LEU A 164 10.79 2.92 10.43
N LYS A 165 11.05 4.03 9.76
CA LYS A 165 11.30 5.35 10.38
C LYS A 165 10.11 6.28 10.30
N SER A 166 9.30 6.14 9.27
CA SER A 166 8.07 6.91 9.08
C SER A 166 7.09 6.12 8.20
N GLY A 167 5.79 6.46 8.31
CA GLY A 167 4.77 5.82 7.50
C GLY A 167 3.49 6.64 7.45
N PHE A 168 2.86 6.63 6.27
CA PHE A 168 1.55 7.20 6.01
C PHE A 168 0.56 6.05 5.85
N ILE A 169 -0.07 5.69 6.96
CA ILE A 169 -0.73 4.42 7.17
C ILE A 169 -2.21 4.65 7.38
N ASN A 170 -3.03 3.97 6.60
CA ASN A 170 -4.48 3.99 6.73
C ASN A 170 -4.92 3.04 7.85
N ARG A 171 -5.77 3.52 8.73
CA ARG A 171 -6.39 2.69 9.77
C ARG A 171 -7.87 2.51 9.43
N TYR A 172 -8.25 1.26 9.15
CA TYR A 172 -9.65 0.91 8.95
C TYR A 172 -10.30 0.61 10.29
N ASN A 173 -11.34 1.36 10.62
CA ASN A 173 -12.06 1.22 11.89
C ASN A 173 -13.32 0.36 11.69
N ILE A 174 -13.16 -0.95 11.72
CA ILE A 174 -14.27 -1.90 11.52
C ILE A 174 -15.23 -1.85 12.71
N GLU A 175 -14.72 -1.78 13.94
CA GLU A 175 -15.55 -1.73 15.14
C GLU A 175 -16.53 -0.56 15.12
N ASP A 176 -16.06 0.67 14.83
CA ASP A 176 -16.95 1.83 14.78
C ASP A 176 -17.94 1.75 13.63
N ASN A 177 -17.57 1.15 12.50
CA ASN A 177 -18.50 0.88 11.42
C ASN A 177 -19.63 -0.06 11.85
N ILE A 178 -19.32 -1.15 12.58
CA ILE A 178 -20.33 -2.08 13.09
C ILE A 178 -21.23 -1.40 14.13
N ARG A 179 -20.64 -0.64 15.07
CA ARG A 179 -21.41 0.12 16.06
C ARG A 179 -22.35 1.14 15.41
N MET A 180 -21.88 1.82 14.37
CA MET A 180 -22.69 2.74 13.58
C MET A 180 -23.83 2.00 12.87
N ILE A 181 -23.58 0.84 12.27
CA ILE A 181 -24.62 0.00 11.65
C ILE A 181 -25.68 -0.37 12.67
N GLN A 182 -25.30 -0.88 13.84
CA GLN A 182 -26.24 -1.25 14.90
C GLN A 182 -27.08 -0.07 15.39
N ALA A 183 -26.48 1.13 15.43
CA ALA A 183 -27.22 2.33 15.85
C ALA A 183 -28.29 2.76 14.83
N PHE A 184 -28.01 2.65 13.52
CA PHE A 184 -28.97 2.98 12.47
C PHE A 184 -29.96 1.82 12.17
N TYR A 185 -29.49 0.58 12.29
CA TYR A 185 -30.23 -0.64 11.98
C TYR A 185 -30.18 -1.62 13.17
N PRO A 186 -30.91 -1.33 14.26
CA PRO A 186 -30.81 -2.11 15.50
C PRO A 186 -31.34 -3.55 15.41
N LYS A 187 -31.97 -3.91 14.29
CA LYS A 187 -32.42 -5.28 14.01
C LYS A 187 -31.42 -6.09 13.20
N THR A 188 -30.22 -5.54 12.94
CA THR A 188 -29.18 -6.26 12.19
C THR A 188 -28.78 -7.53 12.93
N GLU A 189 -28.83 -8.65 12.25
CA GLU A 189 -28.39 -9.96 12.71
C GLU A 189 -27.18 -10.46 11.92
N HIS A 190 -27.03 -10.01 10.67
CA HIS A 190 -25.98 -10.46 9.75
C HIS A 190 -25.23 -9.28 9.13
N ILE A 191 -23.92 -9.39 9.07
CA ILE A 191 -23.06 -8.49 8.29
C ILE A 191 -22.49 -9.26 7.10
N ALA A 192 -22.91 -8.92 5.88
CA ALA A 192 -22.33 -9.46 4.65
C ALA A 192 -21.14 -8.60 4.23
N PHE A 193 -19.94 -9.14 4.39
CA PHE A 193 -18.69 -8.43 4.08
C PHE A 193 -18.15 -8.86 2.73
N ILE A 194 -18.01 -7.89 1.80
CA ILE A 194 -17.51 -8.12 0.45
C ILE A 194 -16.04 -7.71 0.38
N SER A 195 -15.19 -8.64 -0.05
CA SER A 195 -13.77 -8.42 -0.30
C SER A 195 -13.33 -9.10 -1.61
N ASP A 196 -12.32 -8.53 -2.27
CA ASP A 196 -11.82 -9.03 -3.55
C ASP A 196 -10.57 -9.92 -3.42
N ASN A 197 -10.08 -10.41 -4.58
CA ASN A 197 -8.86 -11.21 -4.69
C ASN A 197 -7.62 -10.33 -4.78
N THR A 198 -7.50 -9.32 -3.92
CA THR A 198 -6.27 -8.53 -3.73
C THR A 198 -5.71 -8.73 -2.33
N TYR A 199 -4.46 -8.36 -2.11
CA TYR A 199 -3.89 -8.36 -0.76
C TYR A 199 -4.71 -7.47 0.18
N GLY A 200 -5.15 -6.31 -0.30
CA GLY A 200 -6.02 -5.40 0.46
C GLY A 200 -7.36 -6.06 0.85
N GLY A 201 -7.97 -6.84 -0.05
CA GLY A 201 -9.17 -7.61 0.23
C GLY A 201 -8.96 -8.66 1.32
N VAL A 202 -7.86 -9.40 1.24
CA VAL A 202 -7.51 -10.43 2.23
C VAL A 202 -7.20 -9.82 3.60
N THR A 203 -6.47 -8.71 3.65
CA THR A 203 -6.16 -8.03 4.92
C THR A 203 -7.41 -7.44 5.57
N MET A 204 -8.32 -6.83 4.79
CA MET A 204 -9.59 -6.34 5.30
C MET A 204 -10.48 -7.47 5.82
N GLN A 205 -10.53 -8.61 5.11
CA GLN A 205 -11.28 -9.78 5.54
C GLN A 205 -10.73 -10.35 6.86
N ALA A 206 -9.40 -10.43 7.00
CA ALA A 206 -8.75 -10.85 8.25
C ALA A 206 -9.07 -9.89 9.41
N LEU A 207 -9.03 -8.57 9.16
CA LEU A 207 -9.40 -7.57 10.15
C LEU A 207 -10.88 -7.67 10.52
N MET A 208 -11.77 -7.83 9.52
CA MET A 208 -13.20 -7.99 9.75
C MET A 208 -13.49 -9.18 10.67
N ARG A 209 -12.89 -10.34 10.42
CA ARG A 209 -13.06 -11.53 11.28
C ARG A 209 -12.61 -11.25 12.71
N LYS A 210 -11.44 -10.62 12.89
CA LYS A 210 -10.89 -10.28 14.20
C LYS A 210 -11.82 -9.33 14.97
N GLU A 211 -12.33 -8.29 14.31
CA GLU A 211 -13.20 -7.30 14.95
C GLU A 211 -14.59 -7.87 15.27
N MET A 212 -15.10 -8.79 14.47
CA MET A 212 -16.39 -9.48 14.71
C MET A 212 -16.38 -10.30 16.00
N GLU A 213 -15.25 -10.73 16.51
CA GLU A 213 -15.15 -11.41 17.82
C GLU A 213 -15.71 -10.57 18.97
N LYS A 214 -15.76 -9.24 18.80
CA LYS A 214 -16.34 -8.29 19.78
C LYS A 214 -17.88 -8.21 19.70
N PHE A 215 -18.47 -8.82 18.68
CA PHE A 215 -19.92 -8.77 18.38
C PHE A 215 -20.51 -10.17 18.25
N PRO A 216 -20.56 -10.95 19.34
CA PRO A 216 -20.96 -12.36 19.30
C PRO A 216 -22.42 -12.58 18.90
N ASP A 217 -23.25 -11.53 18.94
CA ASP A 217 -24.67 -11.58 18.55
C ASP A 217 -24.88 -11.28 17.05
N LEU A 218 -23.82 -11.04 16.29
CA LEU A 218 -23.85 -10.79 14.84
C LEU A 218 -23.16 -11.91 14.08
N ASP A 219 -23.82 -12.41 13.06
CA ASP A 219 -23.22 -13.36 12.13
C ASP A 219 -22.45 -12.66 11.00
N LEU A 220 -21.25 -13.15 10.68
CA LEU A 220 -20.46 -12.69 9.56
C LEU A 220 -20.63 -13.59 8.34
N ILE A 221 -21.15 -13.03 7.24
CA ILE A 221 -21.22 -13.66 5.93
C ILE A 221 -20.08 -13.11 5.08
N LEU A 222 -19.07 -13.95 4.81
CA LEU A 222 -17.90 -13.54 4.00
C LEU A 222 -18.17 -13.80 2.53
N MET A 223 -18.14 -12.72 1.74
CA MET A 223 -18.23 -12.75 0.28
C MET A 223 -16.85 -12.49 -0.31
N ASP A 224 -16.08 -13.56 -0.50
CA ASP A 224 -14.66 -13.57 -0.78
C ASP A 224 -14.39 -13.69 -2.29
N GLY A 225 -13.85 -12.63 -2.91
CA GLY A 225 -13.49 -12.60 -4.32
C GLY A 225 -12.41 -13.60 -4.74
N ARG A 226 -11.72 -14.25 -3.80
CA ARG A 226 -10.81 -15.38 -4.11
C ARG A 226 -11.59 -16.64 -4.50
N ARG A 227 -12.87 -16.74 -4.15
CA ARG A 227 -13.75 -17.89 -4.35
C ARG A 227 -14.96 -17.58 -5.23
N HIS A 228 -15.21 -16.31 -5.49
CA HIS A 228 -16.35 -15.83 -6.25
C HIS A 228 -15.94 -15.09 -7.51
N THR A 229 -16.72 -15.27 -8.56
CA THR A 229 -16.75 -14.37 -9.70
C THR A 229 -17.79 -13.28 -9.44
N ILE A 230 -17.79 -12.23 -10.27
CA ILE A 230 -18.85 -11.21 -10.21
C ILE A 230 -20.25 -11.84 -10.36
N TYR A 231 -20.41 -12.89 -11.14
CA TYR A 231 -21.69 -13.55 -11.37
C TYR A 231 -22.15 -14.34 -10.15
N THR A 232 -21.26 -15.12 -9.54
CA THR A 232 -21.60 -15.93 -8.36
C THR A 232 -21.86 -15.06 -7.14
N ILE A 233 -21.11 -13.97 -6.95
CA ILE A 233 -21.34 -13.06 -5.82
C ILE A 233 -22.67 -12.31 -5.94
N VAL A 234 -23.06 -11.90 -7.16
CA VAL A 234 -24.36 -11.29 -7.42
C VAL A 234 -25.51 -12.25 -7.10
N GLU A 235 -25.34 -13.54 -7.38
CA GLU A 235 -26.34 -14.56 -7.03
C GLU A 235 -26.45 -14.77 -5.51
N GLU A 236 -25.32 -14.80 -4.81
CA GLU A 236 -25.33 -14.91 -3.33
C GLU A 236 -25.94 -13.67 -2.68
N LEU A 237 -25.67 -12.49 -3.19
CA LEU A 237 -26.25 -11.24 -2.72
C LEU A 237 -27.78 -11.24 -2.78
N ARG A 238 -28.38 -11.86 -3.82
CA ARG A 238 -29.84 -12.00 -3.92
C ARG A 238 -30.46 -12.91 -2.89
N ASN A 239 -29.66 -13.79 -2.31
CA ASN A 239 -30.12 -14.82 -1.36
C ASN A 239 -29.68 -14.52 0.08
N LEU A 240 -29.26 -13.29 0.38
CA LEU A 240 -28.91 -12.90 1.74
C LEU A 240 -30.12 -13.05 2.69
N PRO A 241 -29.90 -13.51 3.95
CA PRO A 241 -30.94 -13.62 4.93
C PRO A 241 -31.54 -12.24 5.29
N GLU A 242 -32.74 -12.27 5.91
CA GLU A 242 -33.35 -11.06 6.47
C GLU A 242 -32.43 -10.43 7.54
N ASN A 243 -32.63 -9.16 7.84
CA ASN A 243 -31.84 -8.40 8.80
C ASN A 243 -30.32 -8.35 8.49
N THR A 244 -29.96 -8.48 7.21
CA THR A 244 -28.58 -8.33 6.74
C THR A 244 -28.30 -6.87 6.41
N VAL A 245 -27.09 -6.42 6.76
CA VAL A 245 -26.46 -5.19 6.28
C VAL A 245 -25.20 -5.55 5.51
N ILE A 246 -24.97 -4.91 4.37
CA ILE A 246 -23.78 -5.13 3.54
C ILE A 246 -22.68 -4.17 3.97
N MET A 247 -21.44 -4.66 4.07
CA MET A 247 -20.24 -3.85 4.20
C MET A 247 -19.28 -4.16 3.05
N VAL A 248 -19.03 -3.16 2.18
CA VAL A 248 -18.15 -3.30 1.02
C VAL A 248 -16.73 -2.87 1.39
N GLY A 249 -15.82 -3.82 1.50
CA GLY A 249 -14.40 -3.54 1.71
C GLY A 249 -13.71 -3.06 0.43
N THR A 250 -13.61 -3.92 -0.56
CA THR A 250 -13.05 -3.62 -1.89
C THR A 250 -13.56 -4.63 -2.92
N TRP A 251 -13.63 -4.20 -4.19
CA TRP A 251 -13.92 -5.10 -5.31
C TRP A 251 -13.27 -4.59 -6.59
N ARG A 252 -12.15 -5.20 -6.98
CA ARG A 252 -11.40 -4.89 -8.20
C ARG A 252 -11.09 -6.13 -9.02
N VAL A 253 -10.77 -7.24 -8.35
CA VAL A 253 -10.28 -8.48 -8.96
C VAL A 253 -11.02 -9.65 -8.34
N ASP A 254 -11.58 -10.52 -9.14
CA ASP A 254 -12.25 -11.75 -8.70
C ASP A 254 -11.35 -13.00 -8.83
N MET A 255 -11.91 -14.19 -8.59
CA MET A 255 -11.19 -15.46 -8.67
C MET A 255 -10.62 -15.76 -10.06
N ASN A 256 -11.17 -15.19 -11.13
CA ASN A 256 -10.70 -15.35 -12.49
C ASN A 256 -9.69 -14.27 -12.90
N GLU A 257 -9.23 -13.46 -11.93
CA GLU A 257 -8.31 -12.34 -12.14
C GLU A 257 -8.83 -11.27 -13.12
N GLY A 258 -10.15 -11.26 -13.34
CA GLY A 258 -10.82 -10.22 -14.10
C GLY A 258 -10.78 -8.90 -13.34
N TYR A 259 -10.29 -7.84 -13.99
CA TYR A 259 -10.36 -6.49 -13.45
C TYR A 259 -11.76 -5.93 -13.67
N PHE A 260 -12.51 -5.79 -12.60
CA PHE A 260 -13.84 -5.18 -12.62
C PHE A 260 -13.78 -3.77 -12.03
N MET A 261 -13.95 -2.80 -12.89
CA MET A 261 -14.12 -1.41 -12.50
C MET A 261 -15.54 -1.16 -11.93
N ARG A 262 -15.99 0.07 -11.93
CA ARG A 262 -17.30 0.49 -11.38
C ARG A 262 -18.49 -0.39 -11.75
N ASN A 263 -18.48 -1.00 -12.94
CA ASN A 263 -19.61 -1.81 -13.43
C ASN A 263 -19.92 -3.03 -12.55
N ALA A 264 -18.93 -3.64 -11.92
CA ALA A 264 -19.17 -4.79 -11.03
C ALA A 264 -19.94 -4.36 -9.77
N THR A 265 -19.55 -3.25 -9.15
CA THR A 265 -20.24 -2.74 -7.97
C THR A 265 -21.66 -2.25 -8.30
N TYR A 266 -21.91 -1.75 -9.51
CA TYR A 266 -23.28 -1.46 -9.96
C TYR A 266 -24.14 -2.72 -10.09
N ALA A 267 -23.61 -3.83 -10.63
CA ALA A 267 -24.33 -5.08 -10.72
C ALA A 267 -24.69 -5.65 -9.33
N MET A 268 -23.79 -5.51 -8.35
CA MET A 268 -24.05 -5.88 -6.96
C MET A 268 -25.13 -4.99 -6.34
N MET A 269 -25.08 -3.69 -6.55
CA MET A 269 -26.06 -2.73 -6.08
C MET A 269 -27.46 -3.04 -6.65
N GLU A 270 -27.54 -3.32 -7.94
CA GLU A 270 -28.82 -3.69 -8.60
C GLU A 270 -29.39 -5.04 -8.09
N ALA A 271 -28.52 -5.94 -7.63
CA ALA A 271 -28.93 -7.20 -7.03
C ALA A 271 -29.55 -7.04 -5.63
N THR A 272 -29.21 -5.96 -4.92
CA THR A 272 -29.59 -5.74 -3.51
C THR A 272 -30.11 -4.32 -3.23
N PRO A 273 -31.10 -3.81 -3.99
CA PRO A 273 -31.49 -2.39 -3.91
C PRO A 273 -32.12 -2.00 -2.56
N ALA A 274 -32.61 -2.97 -1.81
CA ALA A 274 -33.27 -2.75 -0.52
C ALA A 274 -32.37 -3.00 0.71
N ILE A 275 -31.15 -3.54 0.52
CA ILE A 275 -30.27 -3.87 1.63
C ILE A 275 -29.35 -2.68 1.93
N PRO A 276 -29.36 -2.15 3.16
CA PRO A 276 -28.45 -1.06 3.55
C PRO A 276 -27.01 -1.46 3.34
N THR A 277 -26.21 -0.59 2.70
CA THR A 277 -24.82 -0.87 2.38
C THR A 277 -23.92 0.20 2.96
N PHE A 278 -22.86 -0.21 3.64
CA PHE A 278 -21.82 0.64 4.24
C PHE A 278 -20.45 0.28 3.68
N THR A 279 -19.44 1.10 3.97
CA THR A 279 -18.07 0.82 3.58
C THR A 279 -17.08 1.31 4.64
N PRO A 280 -16.06 0.53 5.00
CA PRO A 280 -14.95 0.99 5.85
C PRO A 280 -13.89 1.73 5.04
N SER A 281 -14.07 1.85 3.72
CA SER A 281 -13.16 2.48 2.77
C SER A 281 -13.91 3.49 1.91
N SER A 282 -13.29 4.03 0.86
CA SER A 282 -13.98 4.91 -0.09
C SER A 282 -14.70 4.16 -1.22
N VAL A 283 -14.63 2.84 -1.25
CA VAL A 283 -15.25 2.00 -2.29
C VAL A 283 -16.76 2.11 -2.19
N SER A 284 -17.43 2.33 -3.32
CA SER A 284 -18.88 2.45 -3.45
C SER A 284 -19.53 3.65 -2.72
N LEU A 285 -18.76 4.49 -2.06
CA LEU A 285 -19.29 5.65 -1.34
C LEU A 285 -19.94 6.64 -2.31
N GLY A 286 -21.16 7.06 -1.96
CA GLY A 286 -21.92 8.06 -2.73
C GLY A 286 -22.78 7.52 -3.88
N TYR A 287 -22.75 6.19 -4.14
CA TYR A 287 -23.66 5.57 -5.10
C TYR A 287 -24.29 4.26 -4.62
N TRP A 288 -23.58 3.42 -3.89
CA TRP A 288 -24.10 2.19 -3.26
C TRP A 288 -23.97 2.24 -1.75
N ALA A 289 -22.76 2.49 -1.22
CA ALA A 289 -22.57 2.66 0.21
C ALA A 289 -23.12 4.03 0.67
N ILE A 290 -24.03 4.00 1.64
CA ILE A 290 -24.69 5.19 2.21
C ILE A 290 -23.80 5.94 3.19
N GLY A 291 -22.73 5.31 3.68
CA GLY A 291 -21.78 5.91 4.61
C GLY A 291 -20.76 4.93 5.13
N GLY A 292 -19.95 5.39 6.07
CA GLY A 292 -18.93 4.61 6.77
C GLY A 292 -18.02 5.47 7.62
N VAL A 293 -17.30 4.85 8.54
CA VAL A 293 -16.17 5.44 9.24
C VAL A 293 -14.92 5.14 8.43
N LEU A 294 -14.39 6.16 7.76
CA LEU A 294 -13.35 6.02 6.73
C LEU A 294 -11.99 6.48 7.25
N PRO A 295 -10.87 5.93 6.75
CA PRO A 295 -9.56 6.53 6.93
C PRO A 295 -9.49 7.94 6.32
N ASP A 296 -8.59 8.77 6.84
CA ASP A 296 -8.28 10.08 6.25
C ASP A 296 -7.40 9.89 5.00
N TYR A 297 -8.03 9.82 3.83
CA TYR A 297 -7.34 9.71 2.54
C TYR A 297 -6.88 11.08 2.05
N ARG A 298 -5.69 11.49 2.46
CA ARG A 298 -5.07 12.74 2.02
C ARG A 298 -3.89 12.50 1.07
N LYS A 299 -3.48 13.55 0.37
CA LYS A 299 -2.25 13.53 -0.41
C LYS A 299 -1.04 13.54 0.54
N VAL A 300 -0.15 12.58 0.38
CA VAL A 300 0.97 12.36 1.29
C VAL A 300 2.35 12.46 0.62
N GLY A 301 2.41 12.60 -0.71
CA GLY A 301 3.68 12.62 -1.45
C GLY A 301 4.66 13.66 -0.94
N GLY A 302 4.19 14.90 -0.75
CA GLY A 302 5.01 15.99 -0.23
C GLY A 302 5.48 15.77 1.21
N GLU A 303 4.59 15.27 2.08
CA GLU A 303 4.95 14.94 3.46
C GLU A 303 6.00 13.81 3.53
N MET A 304 5.87 12.81 2.67
CA MET A 304 6.88 11.74 2.53
C MET A 304 8.25 12.28 2.12
N ALA A 305 8.29 13.28 1.22
CA ALA A 305 9.54 13.91 0.81
C ALA A 305 10.21 14.66 1.97
N MET A 306 9.44 15.38 2.77
CA MET A 306 9.93 16.05 3.98
C MET A 306 10.53 15.04 4.96
N GLU A 307 9.82 13.96 5.25
CA GLU A 307 10.30 12.88 6.11
C GLU A 307 11.58 12.23 5.56
N SER A 308 11.63 11.97 4.24
CA SER A 308 12.81 11.41 3.58
C SER A 308 14.04 12.28 3.80
N ILE A 309 13.93 13.58 3.56
CA ILE A 309 15.05 14.52 3.75
C ILE A 309 15.47 14.60 5.22
N TRP A 310 14.50 14.65 6.13
CA TRP A 310 14.80 14.71 7.56
C TRP A 310 15.53 13.45 8.04
N ILE A 311 15.08 12.27 7.65
CA ILE A 311 15.71 10.99 7.98
C ILE A 311 17.14 10.92 7.42
N ILE A 312 17.31 11.25 6.14
CA ILE A 312 18.63 11.23 5.48
C ILE A 312 19.61 12.17 6.19
N ARG A 313 19.20 13.41 6.46
CA ARG A 313 20.04 14.39 7.17
C ARG A 313 20.46 13.93 8.57
N ARG A 314 19.59 13.25 9.28
CA ARG A 314 19.88 12.74 10.62
C ARG A 314 20.84 11.57 10.65
N ILE A 315 20.94 10.82 9.55
CA ILE A 315 21.82 9.64 9.44
C ILE A 315 23.19 10.03 8.89
N THR A 316 23.24 11.08 8.05
CA THR A 316 24.46 11.52 7.38
C THR A 316 25.17 12.70 8.10
N GLY A 317 24.52 13.36 9.05
CA GLY A 317 25.10 14.41 9.90
C GLY A 317 25.55 13.89 11.23
#